data_1fbc61e393f39a9f0c61893de967794b
#
_entry.id   1fbc61e393f39a9f0c61893de967794b
#
_cell.length_a   1.000
_cell.length_b   1.000
_cell.length_c   1.000
_cell.angle_alpha   90.00
_cell.angle_beta   90.00
_cell.angle_gamma   90.00
#
_symmetry.space_group_name_H-M   'P 1'
#
loop_
_entity.id
_entity.type
_entity.pdbx_description
1 polymer ?
#
loop_
_entity_poly.entity_id
_entity_poly.type
_entity_poly.pdbx_seq_one_letter_code
_entity_poly.pdbx_strand_id
1 'polypeptide(L)'
;MNDKIKVLFLDIDNTLLDFDAAENKALAETLVEYGIEPDAGTVQTYRDINSELWRQLEKGQIRRDKLMGERFTRFLKAINAAGDGVEMNRCYLDHLSSHPDLMTPNVLDVLGELSEVATLAIVTNGFEKVQSRRVAESGIGAYLEDVFVSEKLDSEKPSRRIFDSALRALGVENREHVLVVGDSLTSDIQGLSLIHISEP
;
A
#
# COMPACT_ATOMS: atom_id res chain seq x y z
N MET A 1 2.29 7.14 -25.89
CA MET A 1 1.17 7.24 -24.92
C MET A 1 0.04 8.00 -25.59
N ASN A 2 -1.23 7.69 -25.31
CA ASN A 2 -2.34 8.42 -25.93
C ASN A 2 -2.29 9.88 -25.43
N ASP A 3 -2.33 10.88 -26.34
CA ASP A 3 -2.27 12.34 -26.01
C ASP A 3 -3.33 12.80 -25.00
N LYS A 4 -4.27 11.92 -24.65
CA LYS A 4 -5.30 12.17 -23.65
C LYS A 4 -4.83 12.00 -22.19
N ILE A 5 -3.91 11.11 -21.88
CA ILE A 5 -3.52 10.81 -20.50
C ILE A 5 -2.49 11.84 -20.03
N LYS A 6 -2.81 12.54 -18.94
CA LYS A 6 -1.99 13.60 -18.35
C LYS A 6 -1.60 13.33 -16.90
N VAL A 7 -2.32 12.43 -16.23
CA VAL A 7 -2.09 12.07 -14.83
C VAL A 7 -2.09 10.56 -14.70
N LEU A 8 -1.11 10.04 -13.99
CA LEU A 8 -1.05 8.63 -13.59
C LEU A 8 -1.17 8.54 -12.07
N PHE A 9 -2.19 7.83 -11.61
CA PHE A 9 -2.26 7.37 -10.23
C PHE A 9 -1.64 5.99 -10.14
N LEU A 10 -0.58 5.88 -9.37
CA LEU A 10 0.22 4.68 -9.22
C LEU A 10 -0.01 4.09 -7.83
N ASP A 11 -0.23 2.79 -7.73
CA ASP A 11 -0.08 2.11 -6.46
C ASP A 11 1.40 1.91 -6.13
N ILE A 12 1.73 1.62 -4.86
CA ILE A 12 3.10 1.34 -4.42
C ILE A 12 3.36 -0.16 -4.37
N ASP A 13 2.55 -0.85 -3.57
CA ASP A 13 2.81 -2.22 -3.13
C ASP A 13 2.56 -3.21 -4.27
N ASN A 14 3.57 -4.01 -4.62
CA ASN A 14 3.60 -4.91 -5.78
C ASN A 14 3.38 -4.22 -7.14
N THR A 15 3.48 -2.89 -7.18
CA THR A 15 3.45 -2.09 -8.41
C THR A 15 4.80 -1.39 -8.63
N LEU A 16 5.19 -0.50 -7.74
CA LEU A 16 6.48 0.20 -7.79
C LEU A 16 7.53 -0.47 -6.90
N LEU A 17 7.11 -0.97 -5.75
CA LEU A 17 7.97 -1.65 -4.77
C LEU A 17 7.51 -3.10 -4.61
N ASP A 18 8.48 -4.02 -4.48
CA ASP A 18 8.24 -5.44 -4.22
C ASP A 18 7.81 -5.62 -2.76
N PHE A 19 6.49 -5.51 -2.56
CA PHE A 19 5.90 -5.63 -1.23
C PHE A 19 6.05 -7.04 -0.67
N ASP A 20 5.89 -8.06 -1.48
CA ASP A 20 5.98 -9.44 -1.03
C ASP A 20 7.38 -9.76 -0.48
N ALA A 21 8.42 -9.28 -1.15
CA ALA A 21 9.80 -9.43 -0.65
C ALA A 21 10.02 -8.61 0.63
N ALA A 22 9.50 -7.38 0.69
CA ALA A 22 9.62 -6.51 1.87
C ALA A 22 8.84 -7.08 3.07
N GLU A 23 7.61 -7.56 2.86
CA GLU A 23 6.79 -8.19 3.89
C GLU A 23 7.46 -9.45 4.45
N ASN A 24 7.96 -10.32 3.57
CA ASN A 24 8.65 -11.54 3.98
C ASN A 24 9.86 -11.25 4.86
N LYS A 25 10.67 -10.27 4.47
CA LYS A 25 11.88 -9.89 5.20
C LYS A 25 11.51 -9.26 6.55
N ALA A 26 10.59 -8.29 6.55
CA ALA A 26 10.12 -7.63 7.76
C ALA A 26 9.48 -8.61 8.75
N LEU A 27 8.69 -9.55 8.26
CA LEU A 27 8.08 -10.58 9.10
C LEU A 27 9.16 -11.48 9.72
N ALA A 28 10.11 -11.97 8.93
CA ALA A 28 11.20 -12.82 9.43
C ALA A 28 12.03 -12.10 10.51
N GLU A 29 12.42 -10.85 10.28
CA GLU A 29 13.15 -10.02 11.23
C GLU A 29 12.34 -9.82 12.54
N THR A 30 11.04 -9.51 12.41
CA THR A 30 10.15 -9.37 13.58
C THR A 30 10.03 -10.68 14.36
N LEU A 31 9.82 -11.80 13.70
CA LEU A 31 9.73 -13.11 14.37
C LEU A 31 11.00 -13.45 15.14
N VAL A 32 12.15 -13.25 14.53
CA VAL A 32 13.47 -13.47 15.18
C VAL A 32 13.64 -12.58 16.40
N GLU A 33 13.25 -11.30 16.33
CA GLU A 33 13.36 -10.36 17.46
C GLU A 33 12.49 -10.80 18.65
N TYR A 34 11.35 -11.44 18.36
CA TYR A 34 10.44 -12.01 19.38
C TYR A 34 10.78 -13.46 19.78
N GLY A 35 11.89 -14.01 19.29
CA GLY A 35 12.33 -15.38 19.60
C GLY A 35 11.43 -16.45 18.99
N ILE A 36 10.73 -16.14 17.90
CA ILE A 36 9.84 -17.06 17.18
C ILE A 36 10.55 -17.51 15.91
N GLU A 37 10.59 -18.83 15.66
CA GLU A 37 11.17 -19.39 14.44
C GLU A 37 10.32 -19.01 13.21
N PRO A 38 10.91 -18.40 12.17
CA PRO A 38 10.19 -18.04 10.95
C PRO A 38 10.03 -19.23 9.98
N ASP A 39 9.56 -20.38 10.50
CA ASP A 39 9.27 -21.54 9.65
C ASP A 39 8.04 -21.32 8.75
N ALA A 40 7.88 -22.19 7.74
CA ALA A 40 6.82 -22.06 6.75
C ALA A 40 5.41 -22.07 7.36
N GLY A 41 5.17 -22.83 8.43
CA GLY A 41 3.87 -22.90 9.10
C GLY A 41 3.57 -21.60 9.86
N THR A 42 4.55 -21.08 10.59
CA THR A 42 4.47 -19.81 11.30
C THR A 42 4.20 -18.64 10.36
N VAL A 43 4.95 -18.56 9.27
CA VAL A 43 4.76 -17.52 8.23
C VAL A 43 3.38 -17.64 7.57
N GLN A 44 2.93 -18.85 7.24
CA GLN A 44 1.61 -19.05 6.64
C GLN A 44 0.48 -18.65 7.58
N THR A 45 0.59 -18.98 8.88
CA THR A 45 -0.39 -18.57 9.90
C THR A 45 -0.53 -17.04 9.97
N TYR A 46 0.60 -16.30 9.92
CA TYR A 46 0.55 -14.84 9.86
C TYR A 46 -0.15 -14.35 8.59
N ARG A 47 0.22 -14.89 7.42
CA ARG A 47 -0.34 -14.47 6.14
C ARG A 47 -1.84 -14.66 6.06
N ASP A 48 -2.35 -15.79 6.56
CA ASP A 48 -3.79 -16.09 6.55
C ASP A 48 -4.56 -15.07 7.41
N ILE A 49 -4.04 -14.74 8.59
CA ILE A 49 -4.63 -13.75 9.49
C ILE A 49 -4.56 -12.35 8.89
N ASN A 50 -3.40 -11.96 8.35
CA ASN A 50 -3.18 -10.65 7.75
C ASN A 50 -4.10 -10.43 6.54
N SER A 51 -4.15 -11.38 5.62
CA SER A 51 -5.00 -11.32 4.42
C SER A 51 -6.48 -11.23 4.77
N GLU A 52 -6.95 -11.97 5.78
CA GLU A 52 -8.33 -11.89 6.24
C GLU A 52 -8.67 -10.51 6.81
N LEU A 53 -7.78 -9.91 7.60
CA LEU A 53 -7.98 -8.59 8.18
C LEU A 53 -7.98 -7.48 7.11
N TRP A 54 -7.09 -7.55 6.13
CA TRP A 54 -7.07 -6.62 4.99
C TRP A 54 -8.35 -6.72 4.17
N ARG A 55 -8.81 -7.95 3.87
CA ARG A 55 -10.07 -8.17 3.18
C ARG A 55 -11.28 -7.62 3.94
N GLN A 56 -11.29 -7.68 5.27
CA GLN A 56 -12.34 -7.08 6.11
C GLN A 56 -12.27 -5.55 6.07
N LEU A 57 -11.07 -4.96 6.07
CA LEU A 57 -10.87 -3.52 5.96
C LEU A 57 -11.38 -2.99 4.62
N GLU A 58 -11.00 -3.61 3.50
CA GLU A 58 -11.47 -3.24 2.15
C GLU A 58 -12.99 -3.28 2.00
N LYS A 59 -13.64 -4.22 2.70
CA LYS A 59 -15.10 -4.32 2.75
C LYS A 59 -15.76 -3.37 3.76
N GLY A 60 -15.00 -2.53 4.44
CA GLY A 60 -15.50 -1.64 5.49
C GLY A 60 -16.06 -2.36 6.73
N GLN A 61 -15.73 -3.64 6.92
CA GLN A 61 -16.21 -4.45 8.05
C GLN A 61 -15.43 -4.18 9.34
N ILE A 62 -14.19 -3.75 9.21
CA ILE A 62 -13.35 -3.28 10.31
C ILE A 62 -12.71 -1.96 9.95
N ARG A 63 -12.23 -1.25 10.96
CA ARG A 63 -11.41 -0.05 10.79
C ARG A 63 -9.92 -0.41 10.85
N ARG A 64 -9.09 0.50 10.39
CA ARG A 64 -7.63 0.36 10.35
C ARG A 64 -7.01 0.14 11.74
N ASP A 65 -7.49 0.86 12.75
CA ASP A 65 -7.05 0.69 14.15
C ASP A 65 -7.26 -0.74 14.65
N LYS A 66 -8.38 -1.36 14.27
CA LYS A 66 -8.65 -2.76 14.58
C LYS A 66 -7.69 -3.71 13.87
N LEU A 67 -7.38 -3.50 12.60
CA LEU A 67 -6.38 -4.29 11.88
C LEU A 67 -5.03 -4.23 12.58
N MET A 68 -4.57 -3.02 12.90
CA MET A 68 -3.28 -2.83 13.58
C MET A 68 -3.23 -3.48 14.96
N GLY A 69 -4.30 -3.38 15.74
CA GLY A 69 -4.37 -3.95 17.10
C GLY A 69 -4.51 -5.47 17.12
N GLU A 70 -5.19 -6.06 16.12
CA GLU A 70 -5.55 -7.47 16.13
C GLU A 70 -4.58 -8.38 15.35
N ARG A 71 -3.88 -7.89 14.36
CA ARG A 71 -3.06 -8.70 13.45
C ARG A 71 -2.09 -9.61 14.20
N PHE A 72 -1.17 -9.06 14.95
CA PHE A 72 -0.21 -9.84 15.74
C PHE A 72 -0.79 -10.40 17.03
N THR A 73 -1.81 -9.79 17.59
CA THR A 73 -2.53 -10.37 18.76
C THR A 73 -3.17 -11.72 18.39
N ARG A 74 -3.84 -11.80 17.24
CA ARG A 74 -4.41 -13.05 16.73
C ARG A 74 -3.33 -14.05 16.35
N PHE A 75 -2.24 -13.57 15.75
CA PHE A 75 -1.11 -14.39 15.36
C PHE A 75 -0.46 -15.06 16.57
N LEU A 76 -0.05 -14.30 17.60
CA LEU A 76 0.55 -14.83 18.82
C LEU A 76 -0.36 -15.86 19.49
N LYS A 77 -1.67 -15.58 19.55
CA LYS A 77 -2.65 -16.54 20.07
C LYS A 77 -2.71 -17.83 19.23
N ALA A 78 -2.66 -17.73 17.92
CA ALA A 78 -2.74 -18.89 17.02
C ALA A 78 -1.55 -19.85 17.16
N ILE A 79 -0.35 -19.30 17.41
CA ILE A 79 0.87 -20.10 17.62
C ILE A 79 1.16 -20.41 19.09
N ASN A 80 0.26 -20.08 20.02
CA ASN A 80 0.42 -20.20 21.47
C ASN A 80 1.70 -19.52 22.01
N ALA A 81 2.13 -18.40 21.43
CA ALA A 81 3.26 -17.61 21.89
C ALA A 81 2.81 -16.48 22.83
N ALA A 82 3.65 -16.15 23.81
CA ALA A 82 3.48 -14.98 24.66
C ALA A 82 4.01 -13.73 23.97
N GLY A 83 3.42 -12.58 24.24
CA GLY A 83 3.89 -11.28 23.72
C GLY A 83 2.78 -10.24 23.66
N ASP A 84 3.18 -9.00 23.39
CA ASP A 84 2.26 -7.90 23.11
C ASP A 84 2.11 -7.75 21.60
N GLY A 85 0.94 -8.07 21.06
CA GLY A 85 0.67 -8.01 19.63
C GLY A 85 0.71 -6.58 19.06
N VAL A 86 0.43 -5.56 19.88
CA VAL A 86 0.51 -4.15 19.45
C VAL A 86 1.97 -3.72 19.28
N GLU A 87 2.81 -4.07 20.25
CA GLU A 87 4.25 -3.81 20.17
C GLU A 87 4.89 -4.57 19.01
N MET A 88 4.54 -5.84 18.83
CA MET A 88 5.02 -6.65 17.71
C MET A 88 4.58 -6.06 16.35
N ASN A 89 3.37 -5.52 16.26
CA ASN A 89 2.92 -4.83 15.06
C ASN A 89 3.75 -3.57 14.78
N ARG A 90 4.13 -2.82 15.81
CA ARG A 90 4.98 -1.64 15.65
C ARG A 90 6.37 -2.01 15.14
N CYS A 91 6.99 -3.03 15.75
CA CYS A 91 8.27 -3.59 15.31
C CYS A 91 8.20 -4.02 13.83
N TYR A 92 7.17 -4.76 13.46
CA TYR A 92 6.96 -5.19 12.07
C TYR A 92 6.84 -4.01 11.09
N LEU A 93 6.11 -2.96 11.42
CA LEU A 93 5.98 -1.78 10.54
C LEU A 93 7.31 -1.01 10.43
N ASP A 94 8.11 -0.99 11.48
CA ASP A 94 9.45 -0.40 11.44
C ASP A 94 10.39 -1.21 10.53
N HIS A 95 10.39 -2.55 10.62
CA HIS A 95 11.11 -3.41 9.68
C HIS A 95 10.58 -3.27 8.24
N LEU A 96 9.27 -3.28 8.03
CA LEU A 96 8.67 -3.14 6.70
C LEU A 96 9.09 -1.83 6.01
N SER A 97 9.23 -0.76 6.77
CA SER A 97 9.69 0.53 6.25
C SER A 97 11.21 0.58 5.96
N SER A 98 11.98 -0.41 6.42
CA SER A 98 13.45 -0.39 6.37
C SER A 98 14.04 -1.03 5.11
N HIS A 99 13.20 -1.48 4.17
CA HIS A 99 13.61 -2.14 2.93
C HIS A 99 13.16 -1.36 1.67
N PRO A 100 13.59 -0.09 1.50
CA PRO A 100 13.20 0.74 0.36
C PRO A 100 13.88 0.30 -0.95
N ASP A 101 14.92 -0.54 -0.86
CA ASP A 101 15.69 -1.11 -1.97
C ASP A 101 14.97 -2.25 -2.69
N LEU A 102 13.94 -2.82 -2.08
CA LEU A 102 13.12 -3.86 -2.70
C LEU A 102 12.11 -3.22 -3.66
N MET A 103 12.53 -3.07 -4.91
CA MET A 103 11.78 -2.40 -5.97
C MET A 103 11.45 -3.34 -7.12
N THR A 104 10.37 -3.05 -7.82
CA THR A 104 10.09 -3.64 -9.12
C THR A 104 11.23 -3.34 -10.10
N PRO A 105 11.68 -4.31 -10.92
CA PRO A 105 12.77 -4.09 -11.86
C PRO A 105 12.53 -2.87 -12.78
N ASN A 106 13.56 -2.07 -12.97
CA ASN A 106 13.58 -0.87 -13.84
C ASN A 106 12.58 0.24 -13.45
N VAL A 107 12.02 0.22 -12.23
CA VAL A 107 10.97 1.18 -11.82
C VAL A 107 11.43 2.63 -11.94
N LEU A 108 12.66 2.96 -11.55
CA LEU A 108 13.18 4.33 -11.62
C LEU A 108 13.32 4.84 -13.07
N ASP A 109 13.78 3.98 -13.97
CA ASP A 109 13.88 4.32 -15.40
C ASP A 109 12.49 4.58 -15.99
N VAL A 110 11.53 3.69 -15.68
CA VAL A 110 10.14 3.83 -16.14
C VAL A 110 9.49 5.09 -15.57
N LEU A 111 9.68 5.39 -14.28
CA LEU A 111 9.15 6.62 -13.67
C LEU A 111 9.78 7.86 -14.29
N GLY A 112 11.09 7.82 -14.62
CA GLY A 112 11.78 8.89 -15.34
C GLY A 112 11.12 9.18 -16.68
N GLU A 113 10.92 8.16 -17.51
CA GLU A 113 10.25 8.32 -18.83
C GLU A 113 8.80 8.80 -18.71
N LEU A 114 8.05 8.27 -17.73
CA LEU A 114 6.64 8.64 -17.51
C LEU A 114 6.49 10.07 -17.00
N SER A 115 7.40 10.55 -16.16
CA SER A 115 7.36 11.90 -15.60
C SER A 115 7.59 13.01 -16.66
N GLU A 116 8.22 12.67 -17.78
CA GLU A 116 8.38 13.60 -18.91
C GLU A 116 7.07 13.87 -19.67
N VAL A 117 6.08 12.98 -19.55
CA VAL A 117 4.86 13.01 -20.39
C VAL A 117 3.57 13.08 -19.58
N ALA A 118 3.62 12.88 -18.27
CA ALA A 118 2.45 12.91 -17.37
C ALA A 118 2.84 13.31 -15.95
N THR A 119 1.91 13.87 -15.20
CA THR A 119 2.02 14.06 -13.76
C THR A 119 1.84 12.71 -13.07
N LEU A 120 2.78 12.33 -12.21
CA LEU A 120 2.73 11.08 -11.47
C LEU A 120 2.36 11.35 -10.02
N ALA A 121 1.41 10.61 -9.49
CA ALA A 121 1.06 10.65 -8.08
C ALA A 121 0.75 9.26 -7.54
N ILE A 122 1.04 9.03 -6.29
CA ILE A 122 0.72 7.76 -5.62
C ILE A 122 -0.66 7.83 -4.97
N VAL A 123 -1.41 6.71 -5.07
CA VAL A 123 -2.64 6.47 -4.30
C VAL A 123 -2.54 5.09 -3.67
N THR A 124 -2.36 5.02 -2.34
CA THR A 124 -2.07 3.78 -1.64
C THR A 124 -2.95 3.53 -0.42
N ASN A 125 -3.24 2.24 -0.14
CA ASN A 125 -3.91 1.79 1.08
C ASN A 125 -2.93 1.47 2.23
N GLY A 126 -1.64 1.73 2.04
CA GLY A 126 -0.62 1.48 3.05
C GLY A 126 -0.72 2.36 4.31
N PHE A 127 0.21 2.18 5.22
CA PHE A 127 0.34 3.00 6.43
C PHE A 127 1.21 4.22 6.14
N GLU A 128 0.77 5.38 6.60
CA GLU A 128 1.42 6.66 6.35
C GLU A 128 2.93 6.63 6.65
N LYS A 129 3.29 6.23 7.87
CA LYS A 129 4.70 6.18 8.31
C LYS A 129 5.55 5.26 7.43
N VAL A 130 4.99 4.10 7.04
CA VAL A 130 5.68 3.12 6.20
C VAL A 130 5.88 3.65 4.79
N GLN A 131 4.80 4.11 4.16
CA GLN A 131 4.86 4.58 2.78
C GLN A 131 5.71 5.84 2.63
N SER A 132 5.57 6.81 3.55
CA SER A 132 6.40 8.03 3.53
C SER A 132 7.89 7.73 3.58
N ARG A 133 8.32 6.79 4.44
CA ARG A 133 9.73 6.40 4.53
C ARG A 133 10.18 5.66 3.27
N ARG A 134 9.40 4.68 2.79
CA ARG A 134 9.74 3.91 1.59
C ARG A 134 9.83 4.80 0.35
N VAL A 135 8.91 5.75 0.17
CA VAL A 135 8.95 6.72 -0.93
C VAL A 135 10.20 7.62 -0.83
N ALA A 136 10.51 8.12 0.36
CA ALA A 136 11.65 9.02 0.55
C ALA A 136 13.00 8.32 0.33
N GLU A 137 13.14 7.07 0.80
CA GLU A 137 14.43 6.35 0.78
C GLU A 137 14.66 5.53 -0.51
N SER A 138 13.60 5.15 -1.26
CA SER A 138 13.73 4.40 -2.53
C SER A 138 14.15 5.24 -3.73
N GLY A 139 14.02 6.55 -3.64
CA GLY A 139 14.27 7.46 -4.77
C GLY A 139 13.07 7.67 -5.70
N ILE A 140 11.97 6.89 -5.58
CA ILE A 140 10.77 7.07 -6.42
C ILE A 140 10.13 8.45 -6.20
N GLY A 141 10.27 9.02 -4.99
CA GLY A 141 9.72 10.33 -4.63
C GLY A 141 10.18 11.48 -5.53
N ALA A 142 11.35 11.35 -6.19
CA ALA A 142 11.88 12.37 -7.09
C ALA A 142 11.03 12.58 -8.35
N TYR A 143 10.17 11.62 -8.70
CA TYR A 143 9.33 11.64 -9.90
C TYR A 143 7.86 11.96 -9.63
N LEU A 144 7.49 12.13 -8.35
CA LEU A 144 6.10 12.24 -7.92
C LEU A 144 5.73 13.67 -7.58
N GLU A 145 4.55 14.10 -8.02
CA GLU A 145 3.94 15.37 -7.62
C GLU A 145 3.37 15.28 -6.19
N ASP A 146 2.71 14.16 -5.84
CA ASP A 146 2.13 13.97 -4.51
C ASP A 146 1.93 12.49 -4.15
N VAL A 147 1.66 12.20 -2.87
CA VAL A 147 1.41 10.87 -2.32
C VAL A 147 0.13 10.88 -1.46
N PHE A 148 -0.91 10.23 -1.97
CA PHE A 148 -2.22 10.13 -1.32
C PHE A 148 -2.33 8.81 -0.56
N VAL A 149 -2.19 8.89 0.76
CA VAL A 149 -2.29 7.73 1.64
C VAL A 149 -3.68 7.67 2.25
N SER A 150 -4.34 6.52 2.15
CA SER A 150 -5.71 6.31 2.64
C SER A 150 -5.89 6.63 4.11
N GLU A 151 -4.87 6.39 4.94
CA GLU A 151 -4.87 6.69 6.36
C GLU A 151 -5.06 8.19 6.63
N LYS A 152 -4.41 9.09 5.87
CA LYS A 152 -4.62 10.54 5.97
C LYS A 152 -6.00 11.01 5.52
N LEU A 153 -6.56 10.32 4.53
CA LEU A 153 -7.81 10.71 3.89
C LEU A 153 -9.04 10.04 4.52
N ASP A 154 -8.83 9.14 5.49
CA ASP A 154 -9.87 8.29 6.10
C ASP A 154 -10.77 7.64 5.03
N SER A 155 -10.10 7.11 3.99
CA SER A 155 -10.80 6.53 2.83
C SER A 155 -9.87 5.60 2.05
N GLU A 156 -10.14 4.30 2.12
CA GLU A 156 -9.40 3.26 1.39
C GLU A 156 -9.86 3.12 -0.07
N LYS A 157 -8.94 2.73 -0.98
CA LYS A 157 -9.30 2.20 -2.29
C LYS A 157 -10.14 0.92 -2.08
N PRO A 158 -11.20 0.68 -2.86
CA PRO A 158 -11.62 1.35 -4.09
C PRO A 158 -12.57 2.54 -3.89
N SER A 159 -12.73 3.08 -2.69
CA SER A 159 -13.63 4.21 -2.46
C SER A 159 -13.34 5.36 -3.42
N ARG A 160 -14.38 5.86 -4.10
CA ARG A 160 -14.27 7.05 -4.96
C ARG A 160 -13.67 8.25 -4.24
N ARG A 161 -13.90 8.37 -2.93
CA ARG A 161 -13.48 9.52 -2.11
C ARG A 161 -11.96 9.74 -2.11
N ILE A 162 -11.13 8.67 -2.07
CA ILE A 162 -9.67 8.83 -2.09
C ILE A 162 -9.20 9.41 -3.45
N PHE A 163 -9.77 8.89 -4.56
CA PHE A 163 -9.45 9.38 -5.90
C PHE A 163 -9.95 10.81 -6.13
N ASP A 164 -11.17 11.14 -5.69
CA ASP A 164 -11.71 12.50 -5.78
C ASP A 164 -10.88 13.52 -4.97
N SER A 165 -10.30 13.09 -3.85
CA SER A 165 -9.38 13.91 -3.07
C SER A 165 -8.06 14.15 -3.81
N ALA A 166 -7.49 13.11 -4.43
CA ALA A 166 -6.29 13.21 -5.26
C ALA A 166 -6.53 14.10 -6.49
N LEU A 167 -7.64 13.91 -7.21
CA LEU A 167 -8.00 14.73 -8.37
C LEU A 167 -8.12 16.21 -8.01
N ARG A 168 -8.76 16.53 -6.91
CA ARG A 168 -8.89 17.92 -6.44
C ARG A 168 -7.56 18.54 -6.05
N ALA A 169 -6.71 17.80 -5.35
CA ALA A 169 -5.40 18.28 -4.93
C ALA A 169 -4.51 18.60 -6.14
N LEU A 170 -4.59 17.80 -7.20
CA LEU A 170 -3.83 18.00 -8.44
C LEU A 170 -4.53 18.94 -9.44
N GLY A 171 -5.70 19.50 -9.13
CA GLY A 171 -6.44 20.39 -10.04
C GLY A 171 -6.95 19.71 -11.31
N VAL A 172 -7.22 18.40 -11.25
CA VAL A 172 -7.67 17.62 -12.43
C VAL A 172 -9.19 17.71 -12.55
N GLU A 173 -9.63 18.41 -13.59
CA GLU A 173 -11.08 18.56 -13.88
C GLU A 173 -11.62 17.43 -14.77
N ASN A 174 -10.84 17.00 -15.77
CA ASN A 174 -11.26 15.95 -16.70
C ASN A 174 -10.66 14.59 -16.31
N ARG A 175 -11.51 13.71 -15.82
CA ARG A 175 -11.15 12.35 -15.37
C ARG A 175 -10.71 11.44 -16.51
N GLU A 176 -11.11 11.73 -17.77
CA GLU A 176 -10.63 10.97 -18.94
C GLU A 176 -9.12 11.12 -19.17
N HIS A 177 -8.50 12.12 -18.56
CA HIS A 177 -7.05 12.32 -18.58
C HIS A 177 -6.28 11.53 -17.53
N VAL A 178 -6.98 10.72 -16.72
CA VAL A 178 -6.38 9.97 -15.61
C VAL A 178 -6.33 8.48 -15.92
N LEU A 179 -5.19 7.87 -15.68
CA LEU A 179 -5.02 6.43 -15.68
C LEU A 179 -4.60 5.98 -14.28
N VAL A 180 -5.15 4.88 -13.81
CA VAL A 180 -4.74 4.20 -12.57
C VAL A 180 -3.94 2.95 -12.95
N VAL A 181 -2.81 2.77 -12.31
CA VAL A 181 -1.94 1.60 -12.47
C VAL A 181 -1.73 0.98 -11.08
N GLY A 182 -2.04 -0.29 -10.96
CA GLY A 182 -1.89 -1.05 -9.71
C GLY A 182 -2.09 -2.53 -9.96
N ASP A 183 -1.72 -3.36 -8.98
CA ASP A 183 -1.79 -4.83 -9.05
C ASP A 183 -3.15 -5.38 -8.60
N SER A 184 -3.92 -4.61 -7.83
CA SER A 184 -5.16 -5.06 -7.21
C SER A 184 -6.39 -4.80 -8.08
N LEU A 185 -7.07 -5.88 -8.52
CA LEU A 185 -8.34 -5.77 -9.25
C LEU A 185 -9.47 -5.18 -8.39
N THR A 186 -9.46 -5.42 -7.08
CA THR A 186 -10.51 -5.01 -6.16
C THR A 186 -10.32 -3.61 -5.59
N SER A 187 -9.10 -3.11 -5.53
CA SER A 187 -8.82 -1.77 -5.02
C SER A 187 -8.48 -0.77 -6.13
N ASP A 188 -7.57 -1.09 -7.05
CA ASP A 188 -7.11 -0.16 -8.08
C ASP A 188 -8.05 -0.12 -9.29
N ILE A 189 -8.30 -1.28 -9.90
CA ILE A 189 -9.06 -1.35 -11.14
C ILE A 189 -10.55 -1.09 -10.89
N GLN A 190 -11.10 -1.58 -9.79
CA GLN A 190 -12.46 -1.22 -9.39
C GLN A 190 -12.55 0.28 -9.06
N GLY A 191 -11.54 0.86 -8.39
CA GLY A 191 -11.46 2.29 -8.12
C GLY A 191 -11.47 3.12 -9.40
N LEU A 192 -10.67 2.73 -10.40
CA LEU A 192 -10.65 3.37 -11.72
C LEU A 192 -12.04 3.38 -12.36
N SER A 193 -12.75 2.25 -12.33
CA SER A 193 -14.10 2.17 -12.91
C SER A 193 -15.07 3.15 -12.25
N LEU A 194 -14.95 3.37 -10.94
CA LEU A 194 -15.81 4.30 -10.19
C LEU A 194 -15.55 5.77 -10.51
N ILE A 195 -14.31 6.15 -10.85
CA ILE A 195 -14.02 7.55 -11.21
C ILE A 195 -14.39 7.88 -12.66
N HIS A 196 -14.46 6.89 -13.56
CA HIS A 196 -14.90 7.07 -14.94
C HIS A 196 -16.42 6.94 -15.15
N ILE A 197 -17.17 6.45 -14.16
CA ILE A 197 -18.63 6.45 -14.20
C ILE A 197 -19.09 7.87 -13.87
N SER A 198 -19.59 8.59 -14.88
CA SER A 198 -20.37 9.81 -14.67
C SER A 198 -21.68 9.40 -14.02
N GLU A 199 -21.97 9.90 -12.83
CA GLU A 199 -23.33 9.82 -12.31
C GLU A 199 -24.26 10.62 -13.23
N PRO A 200 -25.48 10.11 -13.53
CA PRO A 200 -26.44 10.80 -14.37
C PRO A 200 -26.94 12.10 -13.76
#